data_9cab44ba122a7ea16e116ef7018a391e
#
_entry.id   9cab44ba122a7ea16e116ef7018a391e
#
_cell.length_a   1.000
_cell.length_b   1.000
_cell.length_c   1.000
_cell.angle_alpha   90.00
_cell.angle_beta   90.00
_cell.angle_gamma   90.00
#
_symmetry.space_group_name_H-M   'P 1'
#
loop_
_entity.id
_entity.type
_entity.pdbx_description
1 polymer ?
#
loop_
_entity_poly.entity_id
_entity_poly.type
_entity_poly.pdbx_seq_one_letter_code
_entity_poly.pdbx_strand_id
1 'polypeptide(L)'
;MKILIFNLDGDYAHFRKFYTTSSPLTFSFPPRTAIQGIIGAILGYSKDNYIEKLMDTDISISLNKSVKKMRIPLNLIDTKAAPAVSFGKLKAYHLGLQPKRGHTRIRFELIKDPSYRIYFFHSDIDIMRKLLEFLNAHNCIYTPYLGLANFIAKVQLIGEYEASIVTSEEYPIEIVSPVRIKETMPREFLVLEEGKVYFRERMPAQLKRDRTPEAYSTYLFEPNGKSIRANKGF
;
A
#
# COMPACT_ATOMS: atom_id res chain seq x y z
N MET A 1 -12.11 0.49 21.27
CA MET A 1 -12.23 1.40 20.11
C MET A 1 -12.82 0.64 18.94
N LYS A 2 -13.57 1.33 18.06
CA LYS A 2 -14.14 0.68 16.85
C LYS A 2 -13.18 0.79 15.68
N ILE A 3 -12.96 -0.31 14.97
CA ILE A 3 -12.12 -0.38 13.78
C ILE A 3 -12.94 -0.86 12.58
N LEU A 4 -12.61 -0.39 11.39
CA LEU A 4 -13.15 -0.92 10.15
C LEU A 4 -12.19 -1.94 9.55
N ILE A 5 -12.72 -3.07 9.13
CA ILE A 5 -11.98 -4.14 8.46
C ILE A 5 -12.54 -4.30 7.05
N PHE A 6 -11.67 -4.22 6.05
CA PHE A 6 -12.04 -4.43 4.65
C PHE A 6 -10.91 -5.12 3.89
N ASN A 7 -11.28 -5.86 2.85
CA ASN A 7 -10.32 -6.46 1.93
C ASN A 7 -10.02 -5.49 0.79
N LEU A 8 -8.78 -5.56 0.32
CA LEU A 8 -8.25 -4.81 -0.80
C LEU A 8 -7.59 -5.78 -1.77
N ASP A 9 -8.26 -6.05 -2.89
CA ASP A 9 -7.88 -7.04 -3.86
C ASP A 9 -7.66 -6.42 -5.23
N GLY A 10 -6.94 -7.12 -6.11
CA GLY A 10 -6.75 -6.70 -7.49
C GLY A 10 -6.05 -7.77 -8.32
N ASP A 11 -5.97 -7.54 -9.62
CA ASP A 11 -5.28 -8.46 -10.52
C ASP A 11 -3.76 -8.24 -10.47
N TYR A 12 -3.35 -6.96 -10.38
CA TYR A 12 -1.96 -6.54 -10.24
C TYR A 12 -1.82 -5.36 -9.28
N ALA A 13 -0.62 -5.22 -8.69
CA ALA A 13 -0.25 -4.04 -7.92
C ALA A 13 1.20 -3.63 -8.17
N HIS A 14 1.49 -2.34 -8.00
CA HIS A 14 2.83 -1.80 -8.05
C HIS A 14 3.01 -0.65 -7.06
N PHE A 15 3.60 -0.93 -5.93
CA PHE A 15 3.95 0.08 -4.91
C PHE A 15 5.43 0.40 -5.02
N ARG A 16 5.77 1.40 -5.85
CA ARG A 16 7.15 1.69 -6.24
C ARG A 16 8.06 1.91 -5.04
N LYS A 17 9.19 1.20 -5.03
CA LYS A 17 10.27 1.44 -4.08
C LYS A 17 10.98 2.74 -4.41
N PHE A 18 11.11 3.63 -3.45
CA PHE A 18 11.63 5.00 -3.65
C PHE A 18 13.08 5.07 -4.14
N TYR A 19 13.88 4.05 -3.86
CA TYR A 19 15.29 3.97 -4.21
C TYR A 19 15.57 3.33 -5.59
N THR A 20 14.52 3.05 -6.37
CA THR A 20 14.67 2.41 -7.69
C THR A 20 14.49 3.42 -8.81
N THR A 21 15.43 3.47 -9.76
CA THR A 21 15.45 4.43 -10.87
C THR A 21 15.11 3.79 -12.21
N SER A 22 15.97 2.92 -12.73
CA SER A 22 15.86 2.37 -14.10
C SER A 22 14.92 1.17 -14.22
N SER A 23 14.80 0.37 -13.16
CA SER A 23 13.90 -0.79 -13.11
C SER A 23 13.02 -0.67 -11.88
N PRO A 24 11.78 -0.17 -12.02
CA PRO A 24 10.90 0.03 -10.89
C PRO A 24 10.58 -1.28 -10.18
N LEU A 25 11.04 -1.41 -8.94
CA LEU A 25 10.72 -2.49 -8.03
C LEU A 25 9.51 -2.12 -7.19
N THR A 26 8.75 -3.13 -6.78
CA THR A 26 7.57 -2.97 -5.92
C THR A 26 7.84 -3.40 -4.49
N PHE A 27 7.25 -2.71 -3.52
CA PHE A 27 7.07 -3.25 -2.18
C PHE A 27 6.18 -4.50 -2.25
N SER A 28 6.26 -5.36 -1.25
CA SER A 28 5.49 -6.61 -1.18
C SER A 28 4.02 -6.41 -0.80
N PHE A 29 3.70 -5.27 -0.19
CA PHE A 29 2.35 -4.84 0.20
C PHE A 29 2.28 -3.32 0.17
N PRO A 30 1.06 -2.72 0.20
CA PRO A 30 0.91 -1.27 0.15
C PRO A 30 1.52 -0.60 1.39
N PRO A 31 2.36 0.44 1.23
CA PRO A 31 2.74 1.29 2.35
C PRO A 31 1.50 1.95 2.98
N ARG A 32 1.59 2.33 4.26
CA ARG A 32 0.53 3.10 4.97
C ARG A 32 0.05 4.29 4.14
N THR A 33 0.98 5.01 3.53
CA THR A 33 0.71 6.19 2.70
C THR A 33 -0.09 5.86 1.43
N ALA A 34 0.09 4.68 0.85
CA ALA A 34 -0.71 4.23 -0.30
C ALA A 34 -2.15 3.89 0.13
N ILE A 35 -2.34 3.28 1.30
CA ILE A 35 -3.68 2.98 1.84
C ILE A 35 -4.41 4.28 2.18
N GLN A 36 -3.75 5.26 2.78
CA GLN A 36 -4.32 6.60 3.00
C GLN A 36 -4.79 7.22 1.68
N GLY A 37 -4.00 7.09 0.61
CA GLY A 37 -4.39 7.56 -0.73
C GLY A 37 -5.62 6.83 -1.30
N ILE A 38 -5.74 5.52 -1.08
CA ILE A 38 -6.91 4.71 -1.48
C ILE A 38 -8.15 5.14 -0.70
N ILE A 39 -8.05 5.29 0.62
CA ILE A 39 -9.16 5.76 1.46
C ILE A 39 -9.55 7.20 1.07
N GLY A 40 -8.57 8.07 0.82
CA GLY A 40 -8.81 9.42 0.32
C GLY A 40 -9.56 9.41 -1.01
N ALA A 41 -9.26 8.49 -1.92
CA ALA A 41 -9.99 8.33 -3.18
C ALA A 41 -11.45 7.87 -2.95
N ILE A 42 -11.68 6.91 -2.07
CA ILE A 42 -13.02 6.45 -1.70
C ILE A 42 -13.85 7.61 -1.14
N LEU A 43 -13.28 8.38 -0.21
CA LEU A 43 -13.95 9.52 0.46
C LEU A 43 -14.03 10.80 -0.39
N GLY A 44 -13.36 10.83 -1.55
CA GLY A 44 -13.34 11.99 -2.44
C GLY A 44 -12.45 13.12 -1.97
N TYR A 45 -11.44 12.85 -1.15
CA TYR A 45 -10.49 13.88 -0.73
C TYR A 45 -9.57 14.25 -1.87
N SER A 46 -9.32 15.55 -2.04
CA SER A 46 -8.39 16.03 -3.05
C SER A 46 -6.97 15.58 -2.72
N LYS A 47 -6.13 15.55 -3.77
CA LYS A 47 -4.71 15.21 -3.71
C LYS A 47 -3.92 16.03 -2.68
N ASP A 48 -4.38 17.26 -2.41
CA ASP A 48 -3.68 18.18 -1.51
C ASP A 48 -4.16 18.06 -0.05
N ASN A 49 -5.37 17.50 0.17
CA ASN A 49 -6.00 17.49 1.49
C ASN A 49 -6.01 16.12 2.18
N TYR A 50 -5.90 15.02 1.42
CA TYR A 50 -6.04 13.66 2.01
C TYR A 50 -4.95 13.36 3.05
N ILE A 51 -3.73 13.89 2.87
CA ILE A 51 -2.61 13.65 3.79
C ILE A 51 -2.92 14.23 5.17
N GLU A 52 -3.37 15.48 5.24
CA GLU A 52 -3.73 16.13 6.50
C GLU A 52 -4.91 15.45 7.18
N LYS A 53 -5.97 15.15 6.39
CA LYS A 53 -7.19 14.53 6.92
C LYS A 53 -7.00 13.11 7.43
N LEU A 54 -6.04 12.37 6.88
CA LEU A 54 -5.77 10.97 7.23
C LEU A 54 -4.43 10.80 7.96
N MET A 55 -3.87 11.88 8.52
CA MET A 55 -2.60 11.83 9.24
C MET A 55 -2.71 10.97 10.51
N ASP A 56 -3.79 11.17 11.28
CA ASP A 56 -4.03 10.51 12.57
C ASP A 56 -4.75 9.16 12.44
N THR A 57 -4.43 8.42 11.37
CA THR A 57 -4.97 7.09 11.17
C THR A 57 -4.07 6.01 11.77
N ASP A 58 -4.67 4.99 12.36
CA ASP A 58 -3.99 3.72 12.61
C ASP A 58 -4.37 2.73 11.52
N ILE A 59 -3.36 2.21 10.84
CA ILE A 59 -3.52 1.26 9.75
C ILE A 59 -2.66 0.04 10.01
N SER A 60 -3.29 -1.12 10.03
CA SER A 60 -2.61 -2.41 9.98
C SER A 60 -3.04 -3.19 8.74
N ILE A 61 -2.19 -4.07 8.29
CA ILE A 61 -2.38 -4.86 7.07
C ILE A 61 -2.13 -6.32 7.38
N SER A 62 -2.92 -7.22 6.80
CA SER A 62 -2.55 -8.63 6.70
C SER A 62 -2.56 -9.09 5.24
N LEU A 63 -1.72 -10.07 4.97
CA LEU A 63 -1.63 -10.71 3.67
C LEU A 63 -2.64 -11.87 3.64
N ASN A 64 -3.68 -11.77 2.81
CA ASN A 64 -4.65 -12.86 2.64
C ASN A 64 -4.11 -13.95 1.70
N LYS A 65 -3.15 -13.60 0.84
CA LYS A 65 -2.50 -14.52 -0.11
C LYS A 65 -0.99 -14.33 -0.08
N SER A 66 -0.26 -15.36 -0.47
CA SER A 66 1.19 -15.30 -0.65
C SER A 66 1.60 -14.23 -1.66
N VAL A 67 2.66 -13.50 -1.35
CA VAL A 67 3.19 -12.47 -2.23
C VAL A 67 3.85 -13.09 -3.46
N LYS A 68 3.28 -12.87 -4.63
CA LYS A 68 3.81 -13.34 -5.92
C LYS A 68 4.31 -12.17 -6.74
N LYS A 69 5.61 -12.01 -6.88
CA LYS A 69 6.23 -10.98 -7.71
C LYS A 69 6.55 -11.51 -9.09
N MET A 70 6.29 -10.68 -10.09
CA MET A 70 6.64 -10.95 -11.48
C MET A 70 7.23 -9.71 -12.15
N ARG A 71 8.01 -9.90 -13.20
CA ARG A 71 8.57 -8.78 -13.98
C ARG A 71 8.01 -8.82 -15.38
N ILE A 72 7.43 -7.71 -15.79
CA ILE A 72 6.91 -7.51 -17.14
C ILE A 72 7.56 -6.30 -17.81
N PRO A 73 7.84 -6.35 -19.11
CA PRO A 73 8.26 -5.16 -19.85
C PRO A 73 7.03 -4.28 -20.13
N LEU A 74 7.09 -3.02 -19.70
CA LEU A 74 6.14 -1.98 -20.12
C LEU A 74 6.80 -1.10 -21.15
N ASN A 75 6.06 -0.79 -22.19
CA ASN A 75 6.48 0.13 -23.25
C ASN A 75 5.97 1.53 -22.90
N LEU A 76 6.86 2.37 -22.39
CA LEU A 76 6.52 3.72 -21.97
C LEU A 76 6.88 4.73 -23.06
N ILE A 77 6.12 5.81 -23.16
CA ILE A 77 6.46 6.95 -24.02
C ILE A 77 7.68 7.65 -23.45
N ASP A 78 8.72 7.82 -24.26
CA ASP A 78 9.91 8.58 -23.89
C ASP A 78 9.62 10.08 -23.92
N THR A 79 9.37 10.65 -22.73
CA THR A 79 9.10 12.09 -22.59
C THR A 79 10.37 12.94 -22.51
N LYS A 80 11.56 12.33 -22.35
CA LYS A 80 12.82 13.07 -22.26
C LYS A 80 13.28 13.58 -23.64
N ALA A 81 12.95 12.88 -24.70
CA ALA A 81 13.35 13.25 -26.07
C ALA A 81 12.50 14.40 -26.65
N ALA A 82 11.48 14.85 -25.97
CA ALA A 82 10.58 15.89 -26.47
C ALA A 82 10.22 16.90 -25.38
N PRO A 83 11.06 17.91 -25.09
CA PRO A 83 10.65 19.02 -24.25
C PRO A 83 9.41 19.69 -24.88
N ALA A 84 8.37 19.92 -24.09
CA ALA A 84 7.11 20.54 -24.51
C ALA A 84 6.42 19.83 -25.69
N VAL A 85 6.09 18.55 -25.53
CA VAL A 85 5.32 17.83 -26.55
C VAL A 85 3.87 18.31 -26.52
N SER A 86 3.44 19.04 -27.55
CA SER A 86 2.02 19.32 -27.77
C SER A 86 1.28 18.01 -28.05
N PHE A 87 -0.02 17.96 -27.70
CA PHE A 87 -0.87 16.79 -27.94
C PHE A 87 -0.82 16.27 -29.39
N GLY A 88 -0.65 17.18 -30.37
CA GLY A 88 -0.48 16.83 -31.79
C GLY A 88 0.82 16.08 -32.08
N LYS A 89 1.91 16.41 -31.41
CA LYS A 89 3.20 15.67 -31.54
C LYS A 89 3.14 14.30 -30.92
N LEU A 90 2.44 14.14 -29.77
CA LEU A 90 2.15 12.85 -29.15
C LEU A 90 1.35 11.94 -30.09
N LYS A 91 0.35 12.50 -30.79
CA LYS A 91 -0.46 11.78 -31.78
C LYS A 91 0.39 11.33 -32.99
N ALA A 92 1.25 12.20 -33.51
CA ALA A 92 2.19 11.87 -34.60
C ALA A 92 3.18 10.77 -34.19
N TYR A 93 3.63 10.78 -32.97
CA TYR A 93 4.47 9.74 -32.35
C TYR A 93 3.75 8.39 -32.30
N HIS A 94 2.50 8.38 -31.88
CA HIS A 94 1.67 7.17 -31.77
C HIS A 94 1.34 6.55 -33.14
N LEU A 95 1.23 7.40 -34.16
CA LEU A 95 0.95 6.98 -35.55
C LEU A 95 2.22 6.58 -36.33
N GLY A 96 3.41 6.55 -35.69
CA GLY A 96 4.65 6.17 -36.36
C GLY A 96 5.20 7.19 -37.35
N LEU A 97 4.65 8.40 -37.37
CA LEU A 97 5.00 9.48 -38.32
C LEU A 97 6.28 10.26 -37.92
N GLN A 98 6.92 9.88 -36.82
CA GLN A 98 8.18 10.48 -36.36
C GLN A 98 9.28 9.41 -36.18
N PRO A 99 10.57 9.73 -36.39
CA PRO A 99 11.62 8.73 -36.36
C PRO A 99 11.89 8.17 -34.97
N LYS A 100 11.78 6.87 -34.91
CA LYS A 100 12.38 5.81 -34.06
C LYS A 100 12.65 5.97 -32.54
N ARG A 101 12.35 7.06 -31.84
CA ARG A 101 12.62 7.21 -30.39
C ARG A 101 11.38 7.62 -29.58
N GLY A 102 10.26 6.94 -29.78
CA GLY A 102 9.00 7.26 -29.08
C GLY A 102 8.75 6.45 -27.81
N HIS A 103 9.40 5.31 -27.67
CA HIS A 103 9.06 4.37 -26.62
C HIS A 103 10.33 3.80 -26.00
N THR A 104 10.30 3.68 -24.67
CA THR A 104 11.34 3.02 -23.87
C THR A 104 10.74 1.81 -23.19
N ARG A 105 11.35 0.65 -23.38
CA ARG A 105 10.95 -0.58 -22.67
C ARG A 105 11.60 -0.60 -21.30
N ILE A 106 10.77 -0.65 -20.26
CA ILE A 106 11.21 -0.71 -18.87
C ILE A 106 10.62 -1.95 -18.23
N ARG A 107 11.44 -2.72 -17.51
CA ARG A 107 11.00 -3.90 -16.75
C ARG A 107 10.43 -3.44 -15.43
N PHE A 108 9.12 -3.56 -15.26
CA PHE A 108 8.42 -3.31 -14.00
C PHE A 108 8.28 -4.60 -13.21
N GLU A 109 8.54 -4.53 -11.91
CA GLU A 109 8.18 -5.59 -10.98
C GLU A 109 6.76 -5.34 -10.48
N LEU A 110 5.87 -6.32 -10.63
CA LEU A 110 4.48 -6.26 -10.21
C LEU A 110 4.20 -7.33 -9.18
N ILE A 111 3.17 -7.11 -8.35
CA ILE A 111 2.56 -8.16 -7.54
C ILE A 111 1.39 -8.70 -8.34
N LYS A 112 1.32 -10.03 -8.47
CA LYS A 112 0.23 -10.74 -9.12
C LYS A 112 -0.79 -11.21 -8.09
N ASP A 113 -2.09 -11.04 -8.39
CA ASP A 113 -3.22 -11.45 -7.56
C ASP A 113 -3.11 -10.94 -6.10
N PRO A 114 -2.78 -9.63 -5.87
CA PRO A 114 -2.64 -9.08 -4.54
C PRO A 114 -3.95 -9.18 -3.77
N SER A 115 -3.87 -9.56 -2.50
CA SER A 115 -5.02 -9.63 -1.61
C SER A 115 -4.58 -9.28 -0.18
N TYR A 116 -5.13 -8.20 0.32
CA TYR A 116 -4.79 -7.64 1.63
C TYR A 116 -6.05 -7.46 2.46
N ARG A 117 -5.93 -7.66 3.77
CA ARG A 117 -6.93 -7.21 4.73
C ARG A 117 -6.41 -5.99 5.44
N ILE A 118 -7.20 -4.94 5.45
CA ILE A 118 -6.88 -3.65 6.04
C ILE A 118 -7.68 -3.50 7.32
N TYR A 119 -7.00 -3.14 8.39
CA TYR A 119 -7.55 -2.76 9.67
C TYR A 119 -7.34 -1.25 9.80
N PHE A 120 -8.43 -0.52 9.89
CA PHE A 120 -8.40 0.93 9.83
C PHE A 120 -9.10 1.53 11.05
N PHE A 121 -8.43 2.50 11.65
CA PHE A 121 -8.97 3.34 12.71
C PHE A 121 -8.65 4.80 12.43
N HIS A 122 -9.59 5.67 12.78
CA HIS A 122 -9.38 7.11 12.81
C HIS A 122 -10.07 7.70 14.04
N SER A 123 -9.46 8.74 14.65
CA SER A 123 -10.00 9.42 15.82
C SER A 123 -11.29 10.22 15.50
N ASP A 124 -11.41 10.73 14.26
CA ASP A 124 -12.61 11.42 13.78
C ASP A 124 -13.69 10.39 13.39
N ILE A 125 -14.78 10.40 14.15
CA ILE A 125 -15.95 9.52 13.97
C ILE A 125 -16.66 9.79 12.65
N ASP A 126 -16.64 11.02 12.14
CA ASP A 126 -17.29 11.35 10.87
C ASP A 126 -16.55 10.73 9.68
N ILE A 127 -15.24 10.66 9.73
CA ILE A 127 -14.43 9.95 8.72
C ILE A 127 -14.75 8.44 8.76
N MET A 128 -14.80 7.85 9.96
CA MET A 128 -15.13 6.43 10.13
C MET A 128 -16.52 6.12 9.59
N ARG A 129 -17.53 6.94 9.94
CA ARG A 129 -18.91 6.76 9.48
C ARG A 129 -19.03 6.88 7.96
N LYS A 130 -18.46 7.93 7.37
CA LYS A 130 -18.47 8.13 5.92
C LYS A 130 -17.78 6.97 5.18
N LEU A 131 -16.63 6.52 5.67
CA LEU A 131 -15.94 5.40 5.06
C LEU A 131 -16.79 4.12 5.13
N LEU A 132 -17.42 3.85 6.27
CA LEU A 132 -18.33 2.71 6.44
C LEU A 132 -19.51 2.79 5.45
N GLU A 133 -20.15 3.96 5.29
CA GLU A 133 -21.25 4.20 4.35
C GLU A 133 -20.82 3.91 2.91
N PHE A 134 -19.68 4.45 2.47
CA PHE A 134 -19.15 4.23 1.12
C PHE A 134 -18.81 2.75 0.86
N LEU A 135 -18.18 2.10 1.83
CA LEU A 135 -17.82 0.68 1.70
C LEU A 135 -19.05 -0.24 1.67
N ASN A 136 -20.09 0.03 2.50
CA ASN A 136 -21.35 -0.68 2.48
C ASN A 136 -22.10 -0.51 1.15
N ALA A 137 -22.10 0.70 0.62
CA ALA A 137 -22.75 1.01 -0.66
C ALA A 137 -21.95 0.54 -1.89
N HIS A 138 -20.78 -0.07 -1.70
CA HIS A 138 -19.83 -0.39 -2.77
C HIS A 138 -19.54 0.81 -3.68
N ASN A 139 -19.43 2.00 -3.09
CA ASN A 139 -19.28 3.26 -3.81
C ASN A 139 -17.93 3.92 -3.50
N CYS A 140 -17.50 4.80 -4.40
CA CYS A 140 -16.31 5.63 -4.24
C CYS A 140 -16.44 6.90 -5.07
N ILE A 141 -15.86 8.00 -4.62
CA ILE A 141 -15.85 9.26 -5.38
C ILE A 141 -14.82 9.18 -6.52
N TYR A 142 -13.62 8.71 -6.21
CA TYR A 142 -12.58 8.43 -7.20
C TYR A 142 -12.24 6.96 -7.20
N THR A 143 -12.02 6.39 -8.38
CA THR A 143 -11.67 4.98 -8.54
C THR A 143 -10.38 4.65 -7.79
N PRO A 144 -10.41 3.76 -6.79
CA PRO A 144 -9.21 3.33 -6.08
C PRO A 144 -8.36 2.42 -6.97
N TYR A 145 -7.03 2.51 -6.83
CA TYR A 145 -6.08 1.69 -7.60
C TYR A 145 -4.87 1.28 -6.76
N LEU A 146 -4.22 0.19 -7.14
CA LEU A 146 -3.09 -0.42 -6.44
C LEU A 146 -1.75 0.09 -6.97
N GLY A 147 -1.50 1.39 -6.79
CA GLY A 147 -0.25 2.06 -7.10
C GLY A 147 -0.17 2.65 -8.51
N LEU A 148 -0.61 1.96 -9.55
CA LEU A 148 -0.75 2.49 -10.91
C LEU A 148 -2.24 2.57 -11.28
N ALA A 149 -2.63 3.61 -12.00
CA ALA A 149 -4.03 3.92 -12.30
C ALA A 149 -4.77 2.80 -13.10
N ASN A 150 -4.04 1.99 -13.84
CA ASN A 150 -4.58 0.83 -14.57
C ASN A 150 -4.74 -0.44 -13.71
N PHE A 151 -4.27 -0.43 -12.45
CA PHE A 151 -4.44 -1.54 -11.51
C PHE A 151 -5.56 -1.24 -10.53
N ILE A 152 -6.79 -1.38 -11.01
CA ILE A 152 -7.99 -1.04 -10.25
C ILE A 152 -8.08 -1.93 -9.01
N ALA A 153 -8.38 -1.30 -7.87
CA ALA A 153 -8.59 -1.98 -6.61
C ALA A 153 -10.05 -2.40 -6.45
N LYS A 154 -10.27 -3.63 -6.01
CA LYS A 154 -11.56 -4.11 -5.51
C LYS A 154 -11.55 -3.97 -4.01
N VAL A 155 -12.48 -3.21 -3.47
CA VAL A 155 -12.59 -2.96 -2.02
C VAL A 155 -13.86 -3.62 -1.52
N GLN A 156 -13.75 -4.46 -0.48
CA GLN A 156 -14.88 -5.18 0.09
C GLN A 156 -14.87 -5.04 1.60
N LEU A 157 -15.93 -4.44 2.16
CA LEU A 157 -16.11 -4.35 3.59
C LEU A 157 -16.28 -5.75 4.21
N ILE A 158 -15.59 -5.98 5.32
CA ILE A 158 -15.80 -7.16 6.18
C ILE A 158 -16.75 -6.80 7.34
N GLY A 159 -16.52 -5.64 7.94
CA GLY A 159 -17.37 -5.12 9.02
C GLY A 159 -16.68 -4.10 9.90
N GLU A 160 -17.45 -3.62 10.88
CA GLU A 160 -16.98 -2.82 12.00
C GLU A 160 -16.81 -3.73 13.21
N TYR A 161 -15.70 -3.62 13.92
CA TYR A 161 -15.36 -4.46 15.08
C TYR A 161 -14.87 -3.62 16.24
N GLU A 162 -15.13 -4.12 17.45
CA GLU A 162 -14.51 -3.56 18.64
C GLU A 162 -13.09 -4.11 18.82
N ALA A 163 -12.17 -3.20 19.10
CA ALA A 163 -10.77 -3.54 19.38
C ALA A 163 -10.35 -2.97 20.73
N SER A 164 -9.49 -3.72 21.44
CA SER A 164 -8.87 -3.32 22.69
C SER A 164 -7.36 -3.19 22.52
N ILE A 165 -6.76 -2.39 23.39
CA ILE A 165 -5.29 -2.32 23.51
C ILE A 165 -4.86 -3.53 24.34
N VAL A 166 -3.94 -4.33 23.79
CA VAL A 166 -3.34 -5.47 24.50
C VAL A 166 -2.40 -4.97 25.59
N THR A 167 -2.57 -5.48 26.78
CA THR A 167 -1.70 -5.18 27.94
C THR A 167 -0.59 -6.24 28.07
N SER A 168 0.44 -5.93 28.87
CA SER A 168 1.58 -6.84 29.08
C SER A 168 1.24 -8.19 29.73
N GLU A 169 0.03 -8.34 30.26
CA GLU A 169 -0.43 -9.58 30.92
C GLU A 169 -0.99 -10.60 29.93
N GLU A 170 -1.34 -10.17 28.72
CA GLU A 170 -2.01 -11.00 27.69
C GLU A 170 -1.01 -11.76 26.79
N TYR A 171 0.28 -11.67 27.05
CA TYR A 171 1.31 -12.39 26.26
C TYR A 171 1.48 -13.85 26.68
N PRO A 172 1.85 -14.76 25.76
CA PRO A 172 2.17 -14.51 24.34
C PRO A 172 0.93 -14.33 23.45
N ILE A 173 1.06 -13.49 22.42
CA ILE A 173 0.00 -13.23 21.43
C ILE A 173 0.48 -13.55 20.01
N GLU A 174 -0.46 -13.79 19.12
CA GLU A 174 -0.19 -13.85 17.68
C GLU A 174 -0.42 -12.48 17.03
N ILE A 175 0.61 -11.94 16.38
CA ILE A 175 0.54 -10.68 15.66
C ILE A 175 0.32 -10.96 14.17
N VAL A 176 -0.67 -10.30 13.60
CA VAL A 176 -0.94 -10.39 12.16
C VAL A 176 0.25 -9.79 11.40
N SER A 177 0.78 -10.55 10.45
CA SER A 177 1.91 -10.14 9.61
C SER A 177 1.41 -9.31 8.41
N PRO A 178 2.06 -8.22 8.01
CA PRO A 178 3.38 -7.68 8.42
C PRO A 178 3.38 -6.95 9.77
N VAL A 179 4.43 -7.14 10.53
CA VAL A 179 4.63 -6.49 11.84
C VAL A 179 5.58 -5.30 11.70
N ARG A 180 5.19 -4.15 12.23
CA ARG A 180 6.07 -2.98 12.30
C ARG A 180 7.12 -3.18 13.38
N ILE A 181 8.39 -3.11 13.00
CA ILE A 181 9.52 -3.21 13.93
C ILE A 181 9.90 -1.81 14.39
N LYS A 182 9.98 -1.61 15.71
CA LYS A 182 10.57 -0.41 16.30
C LYS A 182 12.05 -0.68 16.62
N GLU A 183 12.90 0.34 16.55
CA GLU A 183 14.33 0.22 16.89
C GLU A 183 14.56 -0.19 18.34
N THR A 184 13.64 0.21 19.23
CA THR A 184 13.64 -0.13 20.65
C THR A 184 13.07 -1.51 20.96
N MET A 185 12.57 -2.24 19.97
CA MET A 185 11.97 -3.55 20.16
C MET A 185 13.06 -4.60 20.44
N PRO A 186 12.96 -5.36 21.56
CA PRO A 186 13.89 -6.44 21.85
C PRO A 186 13.89 -7.51 20.77
N ARG A 187 15.04 -8.15 20.57
CA ARG A 187 15.15 -9.22 19.54
C ARG A 187 14.26 -10.41 19.87
N GLU A 188 14.08 -10.75 21.13
CA GLU A 188 13.29 -11.87 21.62
C GLU A 188 11.78 -11.59 21.64
N PHE A 189 11.35 -10.35 21.35
CA PHE A 189 9.94 -9.99 21.33
C PHE A 189 9.16 -10.75 20.26
N LEU A 190 9.74 -10.90 19.06
CA LEU A 190 9.15 -11.68 17.97
C LEU A 190 9.78 -13.07 17.93
N VAL A 191 8.95 -14.10 18.08
CA VAL A 191 9.37 -15.50 17.97
C VAL A 191 9.30 -15.90 16.50
N LEU A 192 10.47 -16.05 15.89
CA LEU A 192 10.58 -16.51 14.51
C LEU A 192 10.68 -18.04 14.52
N GLU A 193 9.81 -18.69 13.76
CA GLU A 193 9.78 -20.14 13.65
C GLU A 193 10.93 -20.63 12.78
N GLU A 194 11.61 -21.69 13.22
CA GLU A 194 12.70 -22.32 12.48
C GLU A 194 12.17 -22.90 11.14
N GLY A 195 12.95 -22.76 10.08
CA GLY A 195 12.57 -23.20 8.74
C GLY A 195 11.63 -22.28 7.96
N LYS A 196 11.14 -21.18 8.55
CA LYS A 196 10.37 -20.16 7.85
C LYS A 196 11.26 -19.02 7.36
N VAL A 197 10.89 -18.43 6.22
CA VAL A 197 11.58 -17.30 5.62
C VAL A 197 10.84 -16.03 5.97
N TYR A 198 11.55 -15.06 6.54
CA TYR A 198 11.00 -13.74 6.88
C TYR A 198 11.70 -12.66 6.07
N PHE A 199 10.91 -11.74 5.56
CA PHE A 199 11.41 -10.58 4.82
C PHE A 199 11.31 -9.31 5.66
N ARG A 200 12.26 -8.40 5.44
CA ARG A 200 12.25 -7.07 6.03
C ARG A 200 12.15 -6.04 4.91
N GLU A 201 11.15 -5.15 4.99
CA GLU A 201 11.01 -4.03 4.06
C GLU A 201 10.88 -2.70 4.81
N ARG A 202 11.63 -1.68 4.36
CA ARG A 202 11.53 -0.32 4.87
C ARG A 202 10.67 0.49 3.90
N MET A 203 9.58 1.07 4.42
CA MET A 203 8.56 1.76 3.64
C MET A 203 8.28 3.16 4.19
N PRO A 204 7.79 4.10 3.35
CA PRO A 204 7.27 5.37 3.81
C PRO A 204 6.10 5.15 4.77
N ALA A 205 6.18 5.74 5.97
CA ALA A 205 5.14 5.69 6.98
C ALA A 205 4.31 6.96 7.02
N GLN A 206 4.92 8.10 6.67
CA GLN A 206 4.29 9.40 6.65
C GLN A 206 4.82 10.23 5.48
N LEU A 207 3.95 11.05 4.90
CA LEU A 207 4.28 12.00 3.84
C LEU A 207 4.09 13.42 4.34
N LYS A 208 4.95 14.31 3.87
CA LYS A 208 4.73 15.76 3.94
C LYS A 208 3.63 16.18 2.97
N ARG A 209 3.17 17.43 3.08
CA ARG A 209 2.17 18.01 2.18
C ARG A 209 2.59 17.98 0.71
N ASP A 210 3.88 18.13 0.42
CA ASP A 210 4.47 18.01 -0.92
C ASP A 210 4.62 16.54 -1.38
N ARG A 211 4.18 15.57 -0.57
CA ARG A 211 4.25 14.12 -0.78
C ARG A 211 5.66 13.54 -0.81
N THR A 212 6.63 14.26 -0.31
CA THR A 212 7.93 13.67 0.01
C THR A 212 7.82 12.86 1.31
N PRO A 213 8.51 11.73 1.43
CA PRO A 213 8.51 10.94 2.65
C PRO A 213 9.10 11.73 3.83
N GLU A 214 8.34 11.82 4.93
CA GLU A 214 8.76 12.43 6.19
C GLU A 214 9.33 11.40 7.15
N ALA A 215 8.68 10.24 7.23
CA ALA A 215 9.08 9.16 8.10
C ALA A 215 9.02 7.81 7.39
N TYR A 216 9.87 6.89 7.85
CA TYR A 216 9.91 5.51 7.36
C TYR A 216 9.64 4.54 8.51
N SER A 217 9.03 3.41 8.19
CA SER A 217 8.89 2.27 9.11
C SER A 217 9.44 1.02 8.47
N THR A 218 10.02 0.16 9.31
CA THR A 218 10.49 -1.16 8.91
C THR A 218 9.45 -2.20 9.32
N TYR A 219 9.17 -3.13 8.42
CA TYR A 219 8.21 -4.21 8.63
C TYR A 219 8.91 -5.55 8.47
N LEU A 220 8.57 -6.50 9.34
CA LEU A 220 8.92 -7.91 9.23
C LEU A 220 7.67 -8.68 8.82
N PHE A 221 7.79 -9.59 7.87
CA PHE A 221 6.66 -10.39 7.42
C PHE A 221 7.10 -11.74 6.85
N GLU A 222 6.22 -12.69 6.97
CA GLU A 222 6.29 -13.98 6.31
C GLU A 222 5.48 -13.88 4.99
N PRO A 223 6.08 -14.22 3.80
CA PRO A 223 5.48 -13.94 2.50
C PRO A 223 4.16 -14.71 2.22
N ASN A 224 3.85 -15.73 2.99
CA ASN A 224 2.59 -16.48 2.88
C ASN A 224 1.47 -15.92 3.77
N GLY A 225 1.72 -14.82 4.52
CA GLY A 225 0.72 -14.12 5.31
C GLY A 225 0.45 -14.75 6.69
N LYS A 226 1.33 -15.64 7.17
CA LYS A 226 1.15 -16.23 8.50
C LYS A 226 1.44 -15.22 9.61
N SER A 227 0.75 -15.35 10.72
CA SER A 227 1.00 -14.58 11.95
C SER A 227 2.38 -14.86 12.52
N ILE A 228 2.89 -13.91 13.29
CA ILE A 228 4.15 -14.02 14.04
C ILE A 228 3.80 -13.97 15.52
N ARG A 229 4.33 -14.92 16.31
CA ARG A 229 4.13 -14.92 17.76
C ARG A 229 4.98 -13.84 18.42
N ALA A 230 4.38 -13.10 19.34
CA ALA A 230 5.08 -12.14 20.17
C ALA A 230 5.05 -12.58 21.64
N ASN A 231 6.19 -12.49 22.29
CA ASN A 231 6.34 -12.73 23.71
C ASN A 231 6.21 -11.43 24.52
N LYS A 232 6.03 -11.57 25.83
CA LYS A 232 6.11 -10.46 26.76
C LYS A 232 7.51 -9.83 26.69
N GLY A 233 7.54 -8.57 26.35
CA GLY A 233 8.79 -7.81 26.31
C GLY A 233 8.48 -6.31 26.37
N PHE A 234 8.66 -5.72 27.55
CA PHE A 234 8.55 -4.28 27.90
C PHE A 234 7.17 -3.71 28.03
#